data_2b83cf8264836775a64ebbe000efceb8
#
_entry.id   2b83cf8264836775a64ebbe000efceb8
#
_cell.length_a   1.000
_cell.length_b   1.000
_cell.length_c   1.000
_cell.angle_alpha   90.00
_cell.angle_beta   90.00
_cell.angle_gamma   90.00
#
_symmetry.space_group_name_H-M   'P 1'
#
loop_
_entity.id
_entity.type
_entity.pdbx_description
1 polymer ?
#
loop_
_entity_poly.entity_id
_entity_poly.type
_entity_poly.pdbx_seq_one_letter_code
_entity_poly.pdbx_strand_id
1 'polypeptide(L)'
;MKIYYYHTRPIQEALDEWKNHLHPGHILYGLTHFSKHGIHPILHHYRHFASRIRFSLYNFFEIIRCKEPYDLLYGTSFYGLELIIFLRAFGLYRKPIAIWHHQAVVRNSNKLKNLISRFYYRGIDQMFFFSQTLIEDSLKSGKVNAGQLHLIHWGADLDFYDYLRQHLPTANEEEPEKTFITTGKENRDFTTLLKAFAETGLPLDVFTTPAAGDKNYELLLKKYIPYTNIRIHFTGGIIPHKLATEVAHSKVVVICCLDNPYTVGLTTLVEAFALGLPVICSRNPKFQMDIEKERAGIYVDYNDTEGWKQAIRY
;
A
#
# COMPACT_ATOMS: atom_id res chain seq x y z
N MET A 1 4.66 -23.40 -13.97
CA MET A 1 3.53 -22.58 -14.42
C MET A 1 4.04 -21.27 -14.99
N LYS A 2 3.56 -20.81 -16.15
CA LYS A 2 3.88 -19.50 -16.71
C LYS A 2 2.73 -18.54 -16.43
N ILE A 3 3.04 -17.32 -15.98
CA ILE A 3 2.03 -16.29 -15.72
C ILE A 3 2.35 -15.01 -16.51
N TYR A 4 1.31 -14.33 -16.99
CA TYR A 4 1.47 -12.96 -17.47
C TYR A 4 1.35 -12.03 -16.26
N TYR A 5 2.46 -11.43 -15.85
CA TYR A 5 2.54 -10.58 -14.66
C TYR A 5 2.29 -9.11 -15.02
N TYR A 6 1.20 -8.57 -14.51
CA TYR A 6 0.78 -7.18 -14.72
C TYR A 6 0.99 -6.34 -13.47
N HIS A 7 1.63 -5.18 -13.66
CA HIS A 7 1.78 -4.17 -12.62
C HIS A 7 1.58 -2.77 -13.21
N THR A 8 1.09 -1.82 -12.41
CA THR A 8 0.84 -0.42 -12.81
C THR A 8 2.08 0.49 -12.70
N ARG A 9 3.28 -0.10 -12.70
CA ARG A 9 4.59 0.58 -12.63
C ARG A 9 5.58 -0.11 -13.58
N PRO A 10 6.71 0.55 -13.94
CA PRO A 10 7.82 -0.09 -14.63
C PRO A 10 8.37 -1.26 -13.82
N ILE A 11 8.14 -2.49 -14.28
CA ILE A 11 8.47 -3.71 -13.52
C ILE A 11 9.98 -3.95 -13.53
N GLN A 12 10.63 -3.77 -14.68
CA GLN A 12 12.06 -4.02 -14.81
C GLN A 12 12.88 -3.06 -13.94
N GLU A 13 12.54 -1.79 -13.94
CA GLU A 13 13.15 -0.76 -13.08
C GLU A 13 13.00 -1.13 -11.60
N ALA A 14 11.78 -1.49 -11.17
CA ALA A 14 11.52 -1.88 -9.79
C ALA A 14 12.25 -3.18 -9.38
N LEU A 15 12.46 -4.13 -10.31
CA LEU A 15 13.28 -5.33 -10.06
C LEU A 15 14.78 -4.98 -9.93
N ASP A 16 15.26 -4.04 -10.72
CA ASP A 16 16.65 -3.61 -10.65
C ASP A 16 16.91 -2.79 -9.36
N GLU A 17 15.97 -1.95 -8.95
CA GLU A 17 16.01 -1.28 -7.64
C GLU A 17 16.02 -2.30 -6.48
N TRP A 18 15.17 -3.33 -6.54
CA TRP A 18 15.15 -4.40 -5.53
C TRP A 18 16.48 -5.17 -5.46
N LYS A 19 17.06 -5.58 -6.60
CA LYS A 19 18.34 -6.28 -6.64
C LYS A 19 19.50 -5.46 -6.07
N ASN A 20 19.41 -4.13 -6.20
CA ASN A 20 20.40 -3.19 -5.66
C ASN A 20 20.08 -2.71 -4.23
N HIS A 21 19.14 -3.34 -3.56
CA HIS A 21 18.66 -2.96 -2.21
C HIS A 21 18.23 -1.50 -2.09
N LEU A 22 17.71 -0.92 -3.17
CA LEU A 22 17.16 0.45 -3.19
C LEU A 22 15.66 0.47 -2.89
N HIS A 23 14.98 -0.68 -3.07
CA HIS A 23 13.53 -0.79 -2.90
C HIS A 23 13.15 -2.18 -2.39
N PRO A 24 12.24 -2.31 -1.40
CA PRO A 24 11.80 -3.60 -0.90
C PRO A 24 10.97 -4.36 -1.94
N GLY A 25 11.14 -5.69 -2.00
CA GLY A 25 10.49 -6.54 -2.98
C GLY A 25 9.01 -6.80 -2.73
N HIS A 26 8.48 -6.55 -1.53
CA HIS A 26 7.06 -6.79 -1.25
C HIS A 26 6.12 -5.96 -2.12
N ILE A 27 6.53 -4.76 -2.56
CA ILE A 27 5.74 -3.95 -3.49
C ILE A 27 5.55 -4.59 -4.87
N LEU A 28 6.32 -5.64 -5.17
CA LEU A 28 6.21 -6.43 -6.39
C LEU A 28 5.30 -7.66 -6.23
N TYR A 29 4.52 -7.73 -5.14
CA TYR A 29 3.43 -8.70 -4.95
C TYR A 29 3.85 -10.16 -5.24
N GLY A 30 4.99 -10.59 -4.68
CA GLY A 30 5.51 -11.94 -4.78
C GLY A 30 6.40 -12.22 -6.00
N LEU A 31 6.54 -11.28 -6.94
CA LEU A 31 7.35 -11.46 -8.15
C LEU A 31 8.78 -11.92 -7.84
N THR A 32 9.39 -11.36 -6.79
CA THR A 32 10.75 -11.67 -6.34
C THR A 32 10.92 -13.13 -5.84
N HIS A 33 9.81 -13.81 -5.55
CA HIS A 33 9.80 -15.17 -5.01
C HIS A 33 9.22 -16.20 -5.97
N PHE A 34 8.59 -15.79 -7.07
CA PHE A 34 7.91 -16.70 -7.99
C PHE A 34 8.80 -17.81 -8.53
N SER A 35 10.05 -17.53 -8.87
CA SER A 35 11.00 -18.55 -9.37
C SER A 35 11.26 -19.64 -8.36
N LYS A 36 11.30 -19.33 -7.06
CA LYS A 36 11.49 -20.30 -5.96
C LYS A 36 10.34 -21.33 -5.91
N HIS A 37 9.18 -20.99 -6.49
CA HIS A 37 7.97 -21.82 -6.53
C HIS A 37 7.65 -22.36 -7.93
N GLY A 38 8.61 -22.34 -8.86
CA GLY A 38 8.41 -22.82 -10.24
C GLY A 38 7.42 -21.98 -11.05
N ILE A 39 7.22 -20.72 -10.69
CA ILE A 39 6.40 -19.76 -11.41
C ILE A 39 7.31 -18.88 -12.25
N HIS A 40 7.04 -18.84 -13.57
CA HIS A 40 7.84 -18.08 -14.55
C HIS A 40 7.02 -16.90 -15.07
N PRO A 41 7.32 -15.65 -14.64
CA PRO A 41 6.57 -14.48 -15.05
C PRO A 41 7.00 -13.98 -16.42
N ILE A 42 6.04 -13.68 -17.28
CA ILE A 42 6.20 -12.84 -18.48
C ILE A 42 5.83 -11.43 -18.03
N LEU A 43 6.79 -10.52 -18.02
CA LEU A 43 6.60 -9.19 -17.47
C LEU A 43 5.83 -8.30 -18.45
N HIS A 44 4.78 -7.65 -17.96
CA HIS A 44 4.05 -6.63 -18.71
C HIS A 44 4.94 -5.42 -19.02
N HIS A 45 4.93 -4.96 -20.25
CA HIS A 45 5.63 -3.75 -20.63
C HIS A 45 4.78 -2.52 -20.26
N TYR A 46 5.14 -1.87 -19.15
CA TYR A 46 4.44 -0.68 -18.66
C TYR A 46 4.69 0.53 -19.55
N ARG A 47 3.62 1.30 -19.78
CA ARG A 47 3.70 2.63 -20.40
C ARG A 47 2.72 3.58 -19.70
N HIS A 48 3.19 4.78 -19.38
CA HIS A 48 2.35 5.80 -18.76
C HIS A 48 1.38 6.45 -19.76
N PHE A 49 0.14 6.65 -19.33
CA PHE A 49 -0.89 7.39 -20.09
C PHE A 49 -1.68 8.26 -19.12
N ALA A 50 -1.91 9.54 -19.48
CA ALA A 50 -2.79 10.42 -18.73
C ALA A 50 -4.27 9.99 -18.83
N SER A 51 -4.68 9.37 -19.94
CA SER A 51 -6.05 8.89 -20.15
C SER A 51 -6.19 7.43 -19.70
N ARG A 52 -7.11 7.15 -18.77
CA ARG A 52 -7.46 5.79 -18.33
C ARG A 52 -7.91 4.88 -19.48
N ILE A 53 -8.66 5.43 -20.43
CA ILE A 53 -9.14 4.65 -21.59
C ILE A 53 -7.96 4.23 -22.46
N ARG A 54 -7.04 5.15 -22.78
CA ARG A 54 -5.85 4.84 -23.57
C ARG A 54 -4.96 3.83 -22.86
N PHE A 55 -4.81 3.96 -21.54
CA PHE A 55 -4.07 3.01 -20.73
C PHE A 55 -4.69 1.60 -20.77
N SER A 56 -6.01 1.49 -20.59
CA SER A 56 -6.70 0.20 -20.65
C SER A 56 -6.64 -0.43 -22.06
N LEU A 57 -6.74 0.37 -23.12
CA LEU A 57 -6.59 -0.12 -24.51
C LEU A 57 -5.15 -0.59 -24.80
N TYR A 58 -4.15 0.16 -24.34
CA TYR A 58 -2.75 -0.24 -24.48
C TYR A 58 -2.50 -1.59 -23.81
N ASN A 59 -2.87 -1.73 -22.53
CA ASN A 59 -2.72 -2.97 -21.77
C ASN A 59 -3.46 -4.15 -22.42
N PHE A 60 -4.66 -3.90 -22.94
CA PHE A 60 -5.41 -4.90 -23.70
C PHE A 60 -4.60 -5.43 -24.88
N PHE A 61 -4.05 -4.54 -25.72
CA PHE A 61 -3.28 -4.96 -26.89
C PHE A 61 -1.97 -5.65 -26.52
N GLU A 62 -1.28 -5.21 -25.47
CA GLU A 62 -0.07 -5.87 -24.96
C GLU A 62 -0.36 -7.32 -24.51
N ILE A 63 -1.45 -7.52 -23.77
CA ILE A 63 -1.84 -8.83 -23.24
C ILE A 63 -2.27 -9.77 -24.39
N ILE A 64 -3.11 -9.30 -25.32
CA ILE A 64 -3.63 -10.13 -26.42
C ILE A 64 -2.55 -10.47 -27.45
N ARG A 65 -1.59 -9.57 -27.67
CA ARG A 65 -0.48 -9.77 -28.60
C ARG A 65 0.69 -10.55 -28.01
N CYS A 66 0.63 -10.89 -26.72
CA CYS A 66 1.69 -11.69 -26.10
C CYS A 66 1.85 -13.02 -26.86
N LYS A 67 3.04 -13.23 -27.45
CA LYS A 67 3.38 -14.42 -28.23
C LYS A 67 3.75 -15.61 -27.37
N GLU A 68 4.24 -15.34 -26.16
CA GLU A 68 4.61 -16.41 -25.24
C GLU A 68 3.34 -17.01 -24.62
N PRO A 69 3.23 -18.36 -24.59
CA PRO A 69 2.12 -19.00 -23.91
C PRO A 69 2.21 -18.82 -22.40
N TYR A 70 1.10 -18.48 -21.76
CA TYR A 70 0.96 -18.38 -20.31
C TYR A 70 -0.35 -19.03 -19.86
N ASP A 71 -0.38 -19.43 -18.58
CA ASP A 71 -1.47 -20.17 -17.98
C ASP A 71 -2.50 -19.24 -17.32
N LEU A 72 -2.03 -18.11 -16.76
CA LEU A 72 -2.78 -17.21 -15.91
C LEU A 72 -2.36 -15.75 -16.14
N LEU A 73 -3.31 -14.82 -16.13
CA LEU A 73 -3.05 -13.37 -15.97
C LEU A 73 -3.06 -13.04 -14.47
N TYR A 74 -1.91 -12.63 -13.95
CA TYR A 74 -1.75 -12.21 -12.57
C TYR A 74 -1.58 -10.68 -12.52
N GLY A 75 -2.52 -9.99 -11.86
CA GLY A 75 -2.53 -8.54 -11.73
C GLY A 75 -2.33 -8.07 -10.29
N THR A 76 -1.43 -7.11 -10.09
CA THR A 76 -1.26 -6.44 -8.78
C THR A 76 -2.40 -5.44 -8.51
N SER A 77 -3.22 -5.14 -9.52
CA SER A 77 -4.38 -4.28 -9.47
C SER A 77 -5.28 -4.56 -10.67
N PHE A 78 -6.56 -4.27 -10.57
CA PHE A 78 -7.49 -4.32 -11.70
C PHE A 78 -7.42 -3.04 -12.57
N TYR A 79 -6.79 -1.97 -12.09
CA TYR A 79 -6.68 -0.71 -12.83
C TYR A 79 -5.91 -0.91 -14.14
N GLY A 80 -6.54 -0.54 -15.24
CA GLY A 80 -6.00 -0.75 -16.60
C GLY A 80 -6.27 -2.14 -17.19
N LEU A 81 -6.88 -3.07 -16.47
CA LEU A 81 -7.28 -4.40 -16.94
C LEU A 81 -8.79 -4.50 -17.25
N GLU A 82 -9.53 -3.39 -17.17
CA GLU A 82 -10.99 -3.39 -17.22
C GLU A 82 -11.51 -4.09 -18.47
N LEU A 83 -10.90 -3.85 -19.62
CA LEU A 83 -11.34 -4.42 -20.91
C LEU A 83 -11.12 -5.94 -20.95
N ILE A 84 -9.97 -6.41 -20.50
CA ILE A 84 -9.66 -7.85 -20.43
C ILE A 84 -10.61 -8.57 -19.48
N ILE A 85 -10.90 -7.96 -18.31
CA ILE A 85 -11.82 -8.52 -17.31
C ILE A 85 -13.24 -8.64 -17.92
N PHE A 86 -13.72 -7.61 -18.63
CA PHE A 86 -15.01 -7.71 -19.34
C PHE A 86 -15.01 -8.80 -20.41
N LEU A 87 -13.94 -8.93 -21.19
CA LEU A 87 -13.84 -10.00 -22.18
C LEU A 87 -13.83 -11.39 -21.52
N ARG A 88 -13.20 -11.52 -20.36
CA ARG A 88 -13.26 -12.75 -19.56
C ARG A 88 -14.68 -13.04 -19.09
N ALA A 89 -15.41 -12.03 -18.59
CA ALA A 89 -16.80 -12.16 -18.19
C ALA A 89 -17.73 -12.59 -19.33
N PHE A 90 -17.43 -12.19 -20.57
CA PHE A 90 -18.13 -12.64 -21.80
C PHE A 90 -17.64 -14.00 -22.31
N GLY A 91 -16.59 -14.60 -21.73
CA GLY A 91 -16.00 -15.86 -22.23
C GLY A 91 -15.11 -15.71 -23.45
N LEU A 92 -14.85 -14.48 -23.91
CA LEU A 92 -14.01 -14.18 -25.08
C LEU A 92 -12.52 -14.26 -24.76
N TYR A 93 -12.12 -13.89 -23.55
CA TYR A 93 -10.76 -14.12 -23.04
C TYR A 93 -10.75 -15.40 -22.20
N ARG A 94 -9.96 -16.39 -22.60
CA ARG A 94 -10.04 -17.76 -22.03
C ARG A 94 -9.12 -18.03 -20.85
N LYS A 95 -8.06 -17.23 -20.66
CA LYS A 95 -7.12 -17.43 -19.56
C LYS A 95 -7.73 -16.96 -18.25
N PRO A 96 -7.54 -17.69 -17.13
CA PRO A 96 -7.98 -17.23 -15.83
C PRO A 96 -7.28 -15.95 -15.43
N ILE A 97 -7.95 -15.17 -14.57
CA ILE A 97 -7.45 -13.88 -14.06
C ILE A 97 -7.41 -13.94 -12.54
N ALA A 98 -6.24 -13.69 -11.96
CA ALA A 98 -6.04 -13.53 -10.52
C ALA A 98 -5.55 -12.10 -10.23
N ILE A 99 -6.19 -11.41 -9.29
CA ILE A 99 -5.94 -9.99 -9.03
C ILE A 99 -5.88 -9.69 -7.54
N TRP A 100 -4.91 -8.86 -7.13
CA TRP A 100 -4.94 -8.20 -5.83
C TRP A 100 -6.02 -7.11 -5.80
N HIS A 101 -6.90 -7.19 -4.81
CA HIS A 101 -7.99 -6.25 -4.63
C HIS A 101 -7.82 -5.48 -3.32
N HIS A 102 -7.42 -4.22 -3.43
CA HIS A 102 -6.97 -3.40 -2.31
C HIS A 102 -8.11 -2.83 -1.45
N GLN A 103 -9.34 -2.93 -1.94
CA GLN A 103 -10.54 -2.37 -1.30
C GLN A 103 -11.63 -3.44 -1.24
N ALA A 104 -12.60 -3.28 -0.37
CA ALA A 104 -13.80 -4.10 -0.42
C ALA A 104 -14.60 -3.84 -1.71
N VAL A 105 -15.19 -4.88 -2.27
CA VAL A 105 -16.19 -4.75 -3.34
C VAL A 105 -17.47 -4.21 -2.73
N VAL A 106 -17.85 -3.00 -3.09
CA VAL A 106 -19.01 -2.33 -2.48
C VAL A 106 -20.23 -2.28 -3.39
N ARG A 107 -21.41 -2.24 -2.79
CA ARG A 107 -22.66 -2.04 -3.51
C ARG A 107 -22.83 -0.57 -3.87
N ASN A 108 -23.22 -0.28 -5.11
CA ASN A 108 -23.57 1.06 -5.56
C ASN A 108 -25.06 1.33 -5.32
N SER A 109 -25.43 2.60 -5.09
CA SER A 109 -26.84 3.01 -5.00
C SER A 109 -27.60 2.81 -6.33
N ASN A 110 -26.93 2.94 -7.46
CA ASN A 110 -27.51 2.77 -8.79
C ASN A 110 -27.58 1.27 -9.16
N LYS A 111 -28.80 0.78 -9.41
CA LYS A 111 -29.08 -0.64 -9.76
C LYS A 111 -28.36 -1.08 -11.04
N LEU A 112 -28.33 -0.23 -12.07
CA LEU A 112 -27.67 -0.56 -13.36
C LEU A 112 -26.15 -0.67 -13.17
N LYS A 113 -25.54 0.24 -12.42
CA LYS A 113 -24.11 0.16 -12.08
C LYS A 113 -23.80 -1.10 -11.27
N ASN A 114 -24.70 -1.54 -10.38
CA ASN A 114 -24.53 -2.80 -9.67
C ASN A 114 -24.57 -4.00 -10.59
N LEU A 115 -25.50 -4.03 -11.55
CA LEU A 115 -25.60 -5.13 -12.51
C LEU A 115 -24.35 -5.21 -13.38
N ILE A 116 -23.90 -4.09 -13.93
CA ILE A 116 -22.68 -4.01 -14.74
C ILE A 116 -21.46 -4.45 -13.93
N SER A 117 -21.30 -3.95 -12.69
CA SER A 117 -20.16 -4.32 -11.86
C SER A 117 -20.22 -5.78 -11.40
N ARG A 118 -21.43 -6.34 -11.12
CA ARG A 118 -21.57 -7.77 -10.84
C ARG A 118 -21.12 -8.62 -12.04
N PHE A 119 -21.48 -8.21 -13.25
CA PHE A 119 -21.02 -8.86 -14.47
C PHE A 119 -19.50 -8.73 -14.64
N TYR A 120 -18.94 -7.55 -14.40
CA TYR A 120 -17.50 -7.30 -14.42
C TYR A 120 -16.74 -8.24 -13.48
N TYR A 121 -17.16 -8.38 -12.21
CA TYR A 121 -16.49 -9.25 -11.24
C TYR A 121 -16.56 -10.74 -11.58
N ARG A 122 -17.49 -11.18 -12.44
CA ARG A 122 -17.49 -12.55 -12.98
C ARG A 122 -16.28 -12.84 -13.87
N GLY A 123 -15.64 -11.79 -14.40
CA GLY A 123 -14.43 -11.91 -15.21
C GLY A 123 -13.13 -12.04 -14.37
N ILE A 124 -13.22 -12.04 -13.04
CA ILE A 124 -12.06 -12.27 -12.17
C ILE A 124 -12.24 -13.64 -11.53
N ASP A 125 -11.32 -14.55 -11.80
CA ASP A 125 -11.43 -15.92 -11.28
C ASP A 125 -10.95 -16.01 -9.81
N GLN A 126 -9.91 -15.24 -9.42
CA GLN A 126 -9.34 -15.24 -8.08
C GLN A 126 -9.04 -13.80 -7.65
N MET A 127 -9.42 -13.44 -6.43
CA MET A 127 -9.20 -12.11 -5.83
C MET A 127 -8.48 -12.26 -4.50
N PHE A 128 -7.35 -11.59 -4.36
CA PHE A 128 -6.55 -11.60 -3.14
C PHE A 128 -6.82 -10.34 -2.32
N PHE A 129 -7.13 -10.52 -1.05
CA PHE A 129 -7.42 -9.47 -0.09
C PHE A 129 -6.47 -9.52 1.10
N PHE A 130 -6.17 -8.36 1.67
CA PHE A 130 -5.24 -8.24 2.77
C PHE A 130 -5.84 -8.59 4.14
N SER A 131 -7.16 -8.53 4.28
CA SER A 131 -7.81 -8.81 5.55
C SER A 131 -9.15 -9.52 5.38
N GLN A 132 -9.55 -10.23 6.44
CA GLN A 132 -10.82 -10.92 6.52
C GLN A 132 -12.00 -9.93 6.42
N THR A 133 -11.88 -8.75 7.03
CA THR A 133 -12.90 -7.68 6.96
C THR A 133 -13.18 -7.26 5.53
N LEU A 134 -12.14 -7.11 4.68
CA LEU A 134 -12.31 -6.78 3.27
C LEU A 134 -13.06 -7.87 2.49
N ILE A 135 -12.83 -9.14 2.82
CA ILE A 135 -13.55 -10.29 2.24
C ILE A 135 -15.02 -10.25 2.64
N GLU A 136 -15.31 -10.10 3.93
CA GLU A 136 -16.66 -10.07 4.46
C GLU A 136 -17.49 -8.91 3.88
N ASP A 137 -16.90 -7.72 3.80
CA ASP A 137 -17.54 -6.56 3.19
C ASP A 137 -17.76 -6.76 1.67
N SER A 138 -16.83 -7.42 1.00
CA SER A 138 -16.99 -7.77 -0.43
C SER A 138 -18.14 -8.74 -0.65
N LEU A 139 -18.30 -9.75 0.19
CA LEU A 139 -19.41 -10.72 0.13
C LEU A 139 -20.76 -10.03 0.34
N LYS A 140 -20.87 -9.07 1.27
CA LYS A 140 -22.09 -8.28 1.52
C LYS A 140 -22.55 -7.50 0.28
N SER A 141 -21.65 -7.23 -0.68
CA SER A 141 -22.01 -6.54 -1.92
C SER A 141 -22.93 -7.37 -2.83
N GLY A 142 -22.89 -8.70 -2.73
CA GLY A 142 -23.58 -9.63 -3.62
C GLY A 142 -23.05 -9.67 -5.06
N LYS A 143 -21.84 -9.16 -5.31
CA LYS A 143 -21.21 -9.09 -6.65
C LYS A 143 -20.16 -10.16 -6.88
N VAL A 144 -19.65 -10.76 -5.82
CA VAL A 144 -18.58 -11.76 -5.81
C VAL A 144 -19.02 -13.00 -5.02
N ASN A 145 -18.39 -14.13 -5.28
CA ASN A 145 -18.64 -15.40 -4.62
C ASN A 145 -17.46 -15.76 -3.69
N ALA A 146 -17.74 -16.48 -2.60
CA ALA A 146 -16.72 -16.86 -1.63
C ALA A 146 -15.54 -17.63 -2.27
N GLY A 147 -15.81 -18.50 -3.25
CA GLY A 147 -14.75 -19.26 -3.93
C GLY A 147 -13.80 -18.44 -4.80
N GLN A 148 -14.09 -17.15 -5.03
CA GLN A 148 -13.21 -16.23 -5.74
C GLN A 148 -12.27 -15.46 -4.79
N LEU A 149 -12.55 -15.45 -3.46
CA LEU A 149 -11.91 -14.55 -2.51
C LEU A 149 -10.91 -15.31 -1.65
N HIS A 150 -9.71 -14.80 -1.58
CA HIS A 150 -8.60 -15.41 -0.82
C HIS A 150 -7.96 -14.37 0.10
N LEU A 151 -7.81 -14.76 1.36
CA LEU A 151 -7.04 -13.97 2.31
C LEU A 151 -5.55 -14.24 2.08
N ILE A 152 -4.81 -13.19 1.77
CA ILE A 152 -3.34 -13.22 1.73
C ILE A 152 -2.83 -12.01 2.50
N HIS A 153 -2.19 -12.26 3.62
CA HIS A 153 -1.62 -11.18 4.42
C HIS A 153 -0.50 -10.47 3.67
N TRP A 154 -0.47 -9.15 3.81
CA TRP A 154 0.62 -8.33 3.30
C TRP A 154 1.82 -8.48 4.23
N GLY A 155 2.98 -8.81 3.69
CA GLY A 155 4.22 -8.98 4.45
C GLY A 155 5.32 -8.07 3.92
N ALA A 156 6.26 -7.71 4.78
CA ALA A 156 7.46 -6.98 4.39
C ALA A 156 8.48 -7.91 3.74
N ASP A 157 9.38 -7.34 2.94
CA ASP A 157 10.58 -8.02 2.44
C ASP A 157 11.64 -8.05 3.54
N LEU A 158 11.65 -9.11 4.34
CA LEU A 158 12.56 -9.23 5.48
C LEU A 158 14.03 -9.23 5.04
N ASP A 159 14.36 -9.83 3.89
CA ASP A 159 15.73 -9.85 3.36
C ASP A 159 16.23 -8.41 3.11
N PHE A 160 15.37 -7.53 2.58
CA PHE A 160 15.68 -6.11 2.40
C PHE A 160 15.91 -5.39 3.72
N TYR A 161 15.05 -5.58 4.71
CA TYR A 161 15.16 -4.90 6.01
C TYR A 161 16.31 -5.46 6.87
N ASP A 162 16.64 -6.74 6.75
CA ASP A 162 17.83 -7.32 7.37
C ASP A 162 19.11 -6.76 6.77
N TYR A 163 19.17 -6.66 5.44
CA TYR A 163 20.27 -5.98 4.75
C TYR A 163 20.41 -4.53 5.21
N LEU A 164 19.30 -3.79 5.26
CA LEU A 164 19.29 -2.40 5.72
C LEU A 164 19.87 -2.26 7.13
N ARG A 165 19.41 -3.08 8.09
CA ARG A 165 19.89 -3.04 9.48
C ARG A 165 21.40 -3.30 9.59
N GLN A 166 21.94 -4.18 8.75
CA GLN A 166 23.39 -4.49 8.74
C GLN A 166 24.24 -3.38 8.12
N HIS A 167 23.63 -2.51 7.31
CA HIS A 167 24.32 -1.46 6.55
C HIS A 167 23.84 -0.05 6.94
N LEU A 168 23.13 0.08 8.07
CA LEU A 168 22.73 1.40 8.56
C LEU A 168 23.96 2.27 8.80
N PRO A 169 23.99 3.50 8.25
CA PRO A 169 25.02 4.46 8.63
C PRO A 169 24.97 4.68 10.14
N THR A 170 26.11 4.92 10.76
CA THR A 170 26.14 5.38 12.15
C THR A 170 25.31 6.65 12.24
N ALA A 171 24.45 6.73 13.24
CA ALA A 171 23.69 7.95 13.48
C ALA A 171 24.68 9.11 13.66
N ASN A 172 24.44 10.22 12.96
CA ASN A 172 25.27 11.39 13.08
C ASN A 172 24.99 12.00 14.49
N GLU A 173 26.00 12.06 15.35
CA GLU A 173 25.84 12.58 16.72
C GLU A 173 25.39 14.05 16.76
N GLU A 174 25.55 14.78 15.65
CA GLU A 174 25.12 16.18 15.51
C GLU A 174 23.62 16.29 15.13
N GLU A 175 22.97 15.21 14.69
CA GLU A 175 21.53 15.22 14.36
C GLU A 175 20.69 15.00 15.62
N PRO A 176 19.59 15.75 15.79
CA PRO A 176 18.69 15.53 16.92
C PRO A 176 18.09 14.13 16.85
N GLU A 177 18.00 13.46 17.98
CA GLU A 177 17.45 12.12 18.11
C GLU A 177 16.03 12.05 17.52
N LYS A 178 15.79 11.09 16.60
CA LYS A 178 14.49 10.83 16.01
C LYS A 178 13.69 9.93 16.93
N THR A 179 12.80 10.50 17.71
CA THR A 179 11.96 9.72 18.64
C THR A 179 10.72 9.18 17.93
N PHE A 180 9.92 10.08 17.35
CA PHE A 180 8.72 9.72 16.60
C PHE A 180 8.88 10.08 15.12
N ILE A 181 8.49 9.16 14.24
CA ILE A 181 8.47 9.39 12.80
C ILE A 181 7.12 9.03 12.22
N THR A 182 6.62 9.84 11.29
CA THR A 182 5.46 9.50 10.48
C THR A 182 5.80 9.62 9.01
N THR A 183 5.37 8.63 8.21
CA THR A 183 5.62 8.58 6.78
C THR A 183 4.34 8.35 6.01
N GLY A 184 4.31 8.79 4.74
CA GLY A 184 3.23 8.52 3.82
C GLY A 184 2.47 9.75 3.37
N LYS A 185 1.69 9.56 2.31
CA LYS A 185 1.02 10.66 1.61
C LYS A 185 -0.49 10.48 1.45
N GLU A 186 -0.97 9.23 1.39
CA GLU A 186 -2.37 8.98 1.08
C GLU A 186 -3.20 8.92 2.35
N ASN A 187 -4.28 9.70 2.39
CA ASN A 187 -5.29 9.69 3.45
C ASN A 187 -4.72 9.79 4.88
N ARG A 188 -3.72 10.64 5.06
CA ARG A 188 -3.15 10.94 6.39
C ARG A 188 -3.98 12.00 7.13
N ASP A 189 -4.20 11.75 8.43
CA ASP A 189 -4.81 12.73 9.35
C ASP A 189 -3.73 13.53 10.10
N PHE A 190 -2.95 14.29 9.34
CA PHE A 190 -1.94 15.15 9.93
C PHE A 190 -2.54 16.25 10.83
N THR A 191 -3.79 16.64 10.60
CA THR A 191 -4.41 17.71 11.40
C THR A 191 -4.56 17.29 12.87
N THR A 192 -5.10 16.11 13.11
CA THR A 192 -5.29 15.57 14.47
C THR A 192 -3.95 15.22 15.10
N LEU A 193 -3.06 14.56 14.36
CA LEU A 193 -1.76 14.16 14.86
C LEU A 193 -0.89 15.35 15.26
N LEU A 194 -0.70 16.34 14.36
CA LEU A 194 0.21 17.45 14.60
C LEU A 194 -0.31 18.38 15.71
N LYS A 195 -1.62 18.48 15.89
CA LYS A 195 -2.19 19.17 17.03
C LYS A 195 -1.74 18.50 18.35
N ALA A 196 -1.78 17.17 18.45
CA ALA A 196 -1.33 16.44 19.62
C ALA A 196 0.16 16.67 19.90
N PHE A 197 1.02 16.63 18.87
CA PHE A 197 2.44 16.89 19.03
C PHE A 197 2.76 18.35 19.37
N ALA A 198 2.04 19.32 18.79
CA ALA A 198 2.18 20.74 19.15
C ALA A 198 1.84 21.00 20.63
N GLU A 199 0.83 20.31 21.18
CA GLU A 199 0.40 20.46 22.57
C GLU A 199 1.28 19.69 23.57
N THR A 200 1.94 18.62 23.15
CA THR A 200 2.80 17.81 24.03
C THR A 200 4.25 18.25 24.02
N GLY A 201 4.71 18.94 22.96
CA GLY A 201 6.10 19.36 22.81
C GLY A 201 7.08 18.23 22.47
N LEU A 202 6.59 16.97 22.29
CA LEU A 202 7.45 15.84 21.94
C LEU A 202 7.93 15.92 20.48
N PRO A 203 9.16 15.45 20.17
CA PRO A 203 9.74 15.58 18.83
C PRO A 203 9.07 14.65 17.83
N LEU A 204 8.74 15.16 16.65
CA LEU A 204 8.17 14.40 15.54
C LEU A 204 8.82 14.78 14.21
N ASP A 205 9.26 13.77 13.46
CA ASP A 205 9.64 13.90 12.06
C ASP A 205 8.49 13.47 11.15
N VAL A 206 8.12 14.34 10.22
CA VAL A 206 7.03 14.11 9.25
C VAL A 206 7.61 14.03 7.85
N PHE A 207 7.55 12.86 7.23
CA PHE A 207 7.95 12.67 5.83
C PHE A 207 6.72 12.47 4.96
N THR A 208 6.42 13.44 4.10
CA THR A 208 5.26 13.42 3.20
C THR A 208 5.56 14.12 1.88
N THR A 209 4.62 14.08 0.94
CA THR A 209 4.71 14.85 -0.31
C THR A 209 3.98 16.19 -0.17
N PRO A 210 4.34 17.21 -0.96
CA PRO A 210 3.63 18.51 -0.93
C PRO A 210 2.13 18.39 -1.21
N ALA A 211 1.75 17.42 -2.04
CA ALA A 211 0.34 17.13 -2.37
C ALA A 211 0.11 15.64 -2.60
N ALA A 212 -1.11 15.16 -2.34
CA ALA A 212 -1.56 13.81 -2.64
C ALA A 212 -3.07 13.81 -2.92
N GLY A 213 -3.46 13.39 -4.13
CA GLY A 213 -4.84 13.47 -4.59
C GLY A 213 -5.34 14.91 -4.63
N ASP A 214 -6.43 15.18 -3.93
CA ASP A 214 -7.04 16.50 -3.76
C ASP A 214 -6.47 17.31 -2.57
N LYS A 215 -5.55 16.72 -1.79
CA LYS A 215 -4.98 17.34 -0.59
C LYS A 215 -3.68 18.07 -0.90
N ASN A 216 -3.60 19.33 -0.49
CA ASN A 216 -2.38 20.12 -0.46
C ASN A 216 -1.79 20.11 0.94
N TYR A 217 -0.83 19.19 1.19
CA TYR A 217 -0.18 19.05 2.48
C TYR A 217 0.77 20.21 2.79
N GLU A 218 1.40 20.81 1.79
CA GLU A 218 2.25 21.99 2.00
C GLU A 218 1.46 23.12 2.64
N LEU A 219 0.27 23.43 2.13
CA LEU A 219 -0.61 24.43 2.72
C LEU A 219 -1.14 24.01 4.09
N LEU A 220 -1.56 22.75 4.25
CA LEU A 220 -2.09 22.22 5.50
C LEU A 220 -1.08 22.26 6.63
N LEU A 221 0.18 21.92 6.35
CA LEU A 221 1.25 21.77 7.33
C LEU A 221 1.95 23.09 7.65
N LYS A 222 1.78 24.12 6.83
CA LYS A 222 2.43 25.44 6.98
C LYS A 222 2.26 26.03 8.39
N LYS A 223 1.11 25.85 9.02
CA LYS A 223 0.82 26.36 10.37
C LYS A 223 1.62 25.69 11.48
N TYR A 224 2.23 24.53 11.21
CA TYR A 224 3.04 23.79 12.18
C TYR A 224 4.55 24.07 12.04
N ILE A 225 5.00 24.75 11.01
CA ILE A 225 6.41 25.13 10.82
C ILE A 225 7.00 25.91 12.02
N PRO A 226 6.25 26.78 12.72
CA PRO A 226 6.79 27.48 13.88
C PRO A 226 7.05 26.60 15.11
N TYR A 227 6.53 25.36 15.14
CA TYR A 227 6.74 24.44 16.27
C TYR A 227 8.09 23.72 16.14
N THR A 228 9.04 24.04 17.00
CA THR A 228 10.43 23.54 16.93
C THR A 228 10.55 22.02 17.15
N ASN A 229 9.55 21.42 17.77
CA ASN A 229 9.48 19.97 18.00
C ASN A 229 8.90 19.19 16.80
N ILE A 230 8.37 19.86 15.76
CA ILE A 230 7.78 19.22 14.58
C ILE A 230 8.64 19.57 13.36
N ARG A 231 9.35 18.58 12.82
CA ARG A 231 10.19 18.74 11.63
C ARG A 231 9.46 18.15 10.41
N ILE A 232 9.16 18.99 9.42
CA ILE A 232 8.41 18.60 8.23
C ILE A 232 9.35 18.50 7.04
N HIS A 233 9.42 17.30 6.45
CA HIS A 233 10.24 16.97 5.30
C HIS A 233 9.34 16.63 4.10
N PHE A 234 9.28 17.52 3.12
CA PHE A 234 8.60 17.23 1.87
C PHE A 234 9.49 16.41 0.96
N THR A 235 9.04 15.22 0.63
CA THR A 235 9.79 14.26 -0.16
C THR A 235 9.31 14.29 -1.60
N GLY A 236 10.17 14.78 -2.48
CA GLY A 236 10.03 14.60 -3.93
C GLY A 236 11.17 13.72 -4.42
N GLY A 237 10.89 12.49 -4.81
CA GLY A 237 11.91 11.59 -5.35
C GLY A 237 12.85 10.93 -4.33
N ILE A 238 12.49 10.88 -3.03
CA ILE A 238 13.20 10.01 -2.07
C ILE A 238 12.84 8.56 -2.38
N ILE A 239 13.89 7.77 -2.65
CA ILE A 239 13.72 6.33 -2.85
C ILE A 239 13.43 5.64 -1.50
N PRO A 240 12.66 4.55 -1.46
CA PRO A 240 12.28 3.85 -0.23
C PRO A 240 13.45 3.47 0.66
N HIS A 241 14.61 3.11 0.12
CA HIS A 241 15.81 2.83 0.90
C HIS A 241 16.22 4.01 1.81
N LYS A 242 16.30 5.22 1.28
CA LYS A 242 16.62 6.42 2.08
C LYS A 242 15.58 6.67 3.15
N LEU A 243 14.30 6.53 2.82
CA LEU A 243 13.23 6.70 3.79
C LEU A 243 13.26 5.59 4.85
N ALA A 244 13.51 4.34 4.46
CA ALA A 244 13.64 3.23 5.38
C ALA A 244 14.81 3.43 6.37
N THR A 245 15.93 4.03 5.91
CA THR A 245 17.04 4.42 6.79
C THR A 245 16.60 5.46 7.83
N GLU A 246 15.85 6.49 7.41
CA GLU A 246 15.30 7.48 8.33
C GLU A 246 14.36 6.84 9.37
N VAL A 247 13.50 5.92 8.94
CA VAL A 247 12.59 5.19 9.82
C VAL A 247 13.37 4.30 10.78
N ALA A 248 14.42 3.61 10.32
CA ALA A 248 15.22 2.71 11.13
C ALA A 248 15.96 3.43 12.29
N HIS A 249 16.26 4.72 12.15
CA HIS A 249 16.86 5.55 13.19
C HIS A 249 15.83 6.13 14.19
N SER A 250 14.54 5.86 14.02
CA SER A 250 13.50 6.30 14.95
C SER A 250 13.23 5.28 16.05
N LYS A 251 12.57 5.72 17.13
CA LYS A 251 12.15 4.84 18.24
C LYS A 251 10.73 4.32 18.06
N VAL A 252 9.84 5.13 17.46
CA VAL A 252 8.41 4.81 17.29
C VAL A 252 7.92 5.31 15.96
N VAL A 253 7.21 4.45 15.24
CA VAL A 253 6.54 4.83 13.98
C VAL A 253 5.09 5.23 14.26
N VAL A 254 4.69 6.40 13.77
CA VAL A 254 3.34 6.93 13.96
C VAL A 254 2.58 6.87 12.63
N ILE A 255 1.40 6.24 12.62
CA ILE A 255 0.59 6.01 11.43
C ILE A 255 -0.78 6.66 11.61
N CYS A 256 -0.89 7.95 11.30
CA CYS A 256 -2.16 8.68 11.36
C CYS A 256 -2.93 8.52 10.05
N CYS A 257 -4.10 7.91 10.11
CA CYS A 257 -4.94 7.72 8.93
C CYS A 257 -6.33 8.31 9.16
N LEU A 258 -6.93 8.81 8.08
CA LEU A 258 -8.36 9.07 8.03
C LEU A 258 -9.12 7.75 7.88
N ASP A 259 -10.38 7.71 8.29
CA ASP A 259 -11.25 6.56 8.01
C ASP A 259 -11.40 6.38 6.49
N ASN A 260 -11.15 5.18 6.03
CA ASN A 260 -11.12 4.83 4.61
C ASN A 260 -11.66 3.41 4.38
N PRO A 261 -12.22 3.14 3.17
CA PRO A 261 -12.74 1.81 2.84
C PRO A 261 -11.65 0.76 2.57
N TYR A 262 -10.36 1.06 2.80
CA TYR A 262 -9.25 0.15 2.55
C TYR A 262 -8.14 0.23 3.63
N THR A 263 -7.10 -0.57 3.49
CA THR A 263 -6.03 -0.77 4.47
C THR A 263 -4.97 0.35 4.43
N VAL A 264 -5.40 1.62 4.57
CA VAL A 264 -4.46 2.76 4.63
C VAL A 264 -3.49 2.58 5.80
N GLY A 265 -2.20 2.75 5.52
CA GLY A 265 -1.16 2.62 6.53
C GLY A 265 -0.57 1.20 6.66
N LEU A 266 -1.17 0.19 6.01
CA LEU A 266 -0.70 -1.21 6.14
C LEU A 266 0.76 -1.40 5.69
N THR A 267 1.19 -0.76 4.60
CA THR A 267 2.58 -0.84 4.14
C THR A 267 3.53 -0.30 5.20
N THR A 268 3.27 0.90 5.72
CA THR A 268 4.09 1.50 6.79
C THR A 268 4.11 0.63 8.06
N LEU A 269 2.98 -0.02 8.39
CA LEU A 269 2.86 -0.92 9.54
C LEU A 269 3.79 -2.14 9.42
N VAL A 270 3.73 -2.84 8.28
CA VAL A 270 4.57 -4.06 8.09
C VAL A 270 6.05 -3.71 7.96
N GLU A 271 6.38 -2.55 7.40
CA GLU A 271 7.75 -2.03 7.32
C GLU A 271 8.30 -1.66 8.70
N ALA A 272 7.51 -1.00 9.55
CA ALA A 272 7.89 -0.72 10.94
C ALA A 272 8.18 -2.02 11.70
N PHE A 273 7.34 -3.02 11.56
CA PHE A 273 7.56 -4.32 12.21
C PHE A 273 8.77 -5.07 11.67
N ALA A 274 9.06 -4.98 10.37
CA ALA A 274 10.28 -5.54 9.80
C ALA A 274 11.55 -4.88 10.38
N LEU A 275 11.47 -3.62 10.77
CA LEU A 275 12.53 -2.90 11.47
C LEU A 275 12.55 -3.16 12.98
N GLY A 276 11.58 -3.89 13.52
CA GLY A 276 11.44 -4.14 14.96
C GLY A 276 10.96 -2.93 15.75
N LEU A 277 10.30 -1.96 15.10
CA LEU A 277 9.86 -0.71 15.72
C LEU A 277 8.41 -0.81 16.19
N PRO A 278 8.10 -0.35 17.41
CA PRO A 278 6.75 -0.22 17.90
C PRO A 278 6.00 0.87 17.12
N VAL A 279 4.67 0.75 17.06
CA VAL A 279 3.83 1.68 16.32
C VAL A 279 2.74 2.30 17.20
N ILE A 280 2.41 3.56 16.92
CA ILE A 280 1.14 4.17 17.33
C ILE A 280 0.35 4.44 16.08
N CYS A 281 -0.83 3.86 15.93
CA CYS A 281 -1.58 4.04 14.69
C CYS A 281 -3.08 4.24 14.89
N SER A 282 -3.71 4.91 13.92
CA SER A 282 -5.17 5.00 13.85
C SER A 282 -5.79 3.60 13.80
N ARG A 283 -6.86 3.35 14.57
CA ARG A 283 -7.57 2.08 14.65
C ARG A 283 -8.29 1.79 13.32
N ASN A 284 -7.58 1.18 12.38
CA ASN A 284 -8.17 0.76 11.12
C ASN A 284 -8.70 -0.69 11.24
N PRO A 285 -10.03 -0.91 11.25
CA PRO A 285 -10.63 -2.23 11.40
C PRO A 285 -10.36 -3.15 10.20
N LYS A 286 -9.75 -2.64 9.15
CA LYS A 286 -9.40 -3.38 7.92
C LYS A 286 -7.96 -3.91 7.94
N PHE A 287 -7.21 -3.68 9.03
CA PHE A 287 -5.89 -4.29 9.18
C PHE A 287 -6.00 -5.81 9.35
N GLN A 288 -4.96 -6.49 8.95
CA GLN A 288 -4.85 -7.96 9.02
C GLN A 288 -4.50 -8.49 10.40
N MET A 289 -4.16 -7.61 11.33
CA MET A 289 -3.71 -7.95 12.69
C MET A 289 -4.18 -6.92 13.70
N ASP A 290 -4.21 -7.32 14.96
CA ASP A 290 -4.44 -6.46 16.11
C ASP A 290 -3.11 -6.17 16.80
N ILE A 291 -2.59 -4.94 16.65
CA ILE A 291 -1.26 -4.55 17.16
C ILE A 291 -1.19 -4.50 18.68
N GLU A 292 -2.31 -4.26 19.39
CA GLU A 292 -2.36 -4.25 20.84
C GLU A 292 -2.32 -5.68 21.38
N LYS A 293 -3.06 -6.60 20.77
CA LYS A 293 -3.03 -8.02 21.11
C LYS A 293 -1.64 -8.62 20.88
N GLU A 294 -0.97 -8.23 19.79
CA GLU A 294 0.40 -8.65 19.46
C GLU A 294 1.47 -7.91 20.28
N ARG A 295 1.08 -6.97 21.14
CA ARG A 295 1.99 -6.13 21.95
C ARG A 295 3.03 -5.39 21.12
N ALA A 296 2.64 -4.98 19.92
CA ALA A 296 3.51 -4.32 18.94
C ALA A 296 3.21 -2.83 18.77
N GLY A 297 2.18 -2.31 19.48
CA GLY A 297 1.84 -0.90 19.40
C GLY A 297 0.55 -0.54 20.11
N ILE A 298 0.11 0.71 19.89
CA ILE A 298 -1.08 1.31 20.50
C ILE A 298 -2.00 1.81 19.40
N TYR A 299 -3.30 1.56 19.52
CA TYR A 299 -4.30 2.17 18.67
C TYR A 299 -4.82 3.49 19.22
N VAL A 300 -5.06 4.44 18.32
CA VAL A 300 -5.77 5.69 18.60
C VAL A 300 -6.98 5.76 17.67
N ASP A 301 -8.13 6.17 18.18
CA ASP A 301 -9.34 6.29 17.39
C ASP A 301 -9.24 7.46 16.39
N TYR A 302 -10.04 7.41 15.31
CA TYR A 302 -10.05 8.46 14.30
C TYR A 302 -10.48 9.80 14.91
N ASN A 303 -9.80 10.88 14.50
CA ASN A 303 -10.06 12.26 14.96
C ASN A 303 -9.90 12.49 16.48
N ASP A 304 -9.19 11.61 17.18
CA ASP A 304 -8.99 11.68 18.65
C ASP A 304 -7.63 12.28 19.00
N THR A 305 -7.59 13.62 19.14
CA THR A 305 -6.36 14.34 19.57
C THR A 305 -5.93 13.95 20.97
N GLU A 306 -6.88 13.73 21.91
CA GLU A 306 -6.55 13.38 23.29
C GLU A 306 -5.97 11.96 23.36
N GLY A 307 -6.52 11.00 22.63
CA GLY A 307 -5.97 9.66 22.49
C GLY A 307 -4.55 9.69 21.94
N TRP A 308 -4.25 10.51 20.94
CA TRP A 308 -2.89 10.73 20.44
C TRP A 308 -1.96 11.26 21.54
N LYS A 309 -2.39 12.28 22.30
CA LYS A 309 -1.58 12.83 23.41
C LYS A 309 -1.27 11.80 24.49
N GLN A 310 -2.22 10.94 24.80
CA GLN A 310 -2.02 9.85 25.77
C GLN A 310 -1.04 8.81 25.22
N ALA A 311 -1.24 8.35 23.99
CA ALA A 311 -0.41 7.32 23.39
C ALA A 311 1.05 7.73 23.20
N ILE A 312 1.33 8.99 22.82
CA ILE A 312 2.71 9.48 22.63
C ILE A 312 3.43 9.84 23.95
N ARG A 313 2.72 9.92 25.08
CA ARG A 313 3.31 10.10 26.41
C ARG A 313 3.57 8.80 27.15
N TYR A 314 2.95 7.70 26.69
CA TYR A 314 3.11 6.36 27.24
C TYR A 314 4.48 5.78 26.89
#